data_68aa1a6e9ab7d7e66a6fb63733822422
#
_entry.id   68aa1a6e9ab7d7e66a6fb63733822422
#
_cell.length_a   1.000
_cell.length_b   1.000
_cell.length_c   1.000
_cell.angle_alpha   90.00
_cell.angle_beta   90.00
_cell.angle_gamma   90.00
#
_symmetry.space_group_name_H-M   'P 1'
#
loop_
_entity.id
_entity.type
_entity.pdbx_description
1 polymer ?
#
loop_
_entity_poly.entity_id
_entity_poly.type
_entity_poly.pdbx_seq_one_letter_code
_entity_poly.pdbx_strand_id
1 'polypeptide(L)'
;MSQRRSFLPARLRHALMGTGARLPRSEGGNVAMILALALVPLVLAVGTGIDYARLVKARSEVQNVVDGATLMGANALSTKTDAQITQAVKDWSAQTYGVGFGTLAIDTVTIDRSALKVSTTATLSVPTSFGALAGIDTFNATVVSAAVAPNRPYMNVYLLLDNSASMGLAATTSGQTTMKIAANCVFACHVAEGGPYVIAGKSYNNTFD
;
A
#
# COMPACT_ATOMS: atom_id res chain seq x y z
N MET A 1 -93.80 2.54 -4.97
CA MET A 1 -92.90 3.46 -4.29
C MET A 1 -92.73 2.92 -2.87
N SER A 2 -91.64 2.19 -2.57
CA SER A 2 -91.42 1.54 -1.30
C SER A 2 -90.06 2.00 -0.75
N GLN A 3 -90.15 2.76 0.34
CA GLN A 3 -88.94 3.18 1.12
C GLN A 3 -88.47 2.04 1.94
N ARG A 4 -87.28 1.48 1.66
CA ARG A 4 -86.61 0.55 2.54
C ARG A 4 -85.77 1.39 3.53
N ARG A 5 -86.26 1.46 4.77
CA ARG A 5 -85.48 1.94 5.90
C ARG A 5 -84.59 0.78 6.39
N SER A 6 -83.30 0.90 6.23
CA SER A 6 -82.31 -0.01 6.76
C SER A 6 -82.12 0.26 8.27
N PHE A 7 -82.68 -0.62 9.12
CA PHE A 7 -82.40 -0.62 10.54
C PHE A 7 -81.02 -1.21 10.81
N LEU A 8 -80.06 -0.38 11.17
CA LEU A 8 -78.83 -0.90 11.80
C LEU A 8 -79.14 -1.27 13.22
N PRO A 9 -78.74 -2.48 13.68
CA PRO A 9 -79.00 -2.94 15.04
C PRO A 9 -78.22 -2.08 16.04
N ALA A 10 -78.88 -1.66 17.11
CA ALA A 10 -78.40 -0.78 18.16
C ALA A 10 -77.10 -1.26 18.88
N ARG A 11 -76.69 -2.51 18.67
CA ARG A 11 -75.46 -3.10 19.25
C ARG A 11 -74.16 -2.62 18.58
N LEU A 12 -74.21 -2.02 17.37
CA LEU A 12 -73.02 -1.52 16.72
C LEU A 12 -72.65 -0.09 17.15
N ARG A 13 -73.53 0.63 17.82
CA ARG A 13 -73.29 2.00 18.27
C ARG A 13 -72.47 2.09 19.56
N HIS A 14 -72.41 1.03 20.37
CA HIS A 14 -71.66 1.03 21.64
C HIS A 14 -70.19 0.56 21.48
N ALA A 15 -69.83 0.03 20.30
CA ALA A 15 -68.42 -0.39 20.08
C ALA A 15 -67.52 0.74 19.61
N LEU A 16 -68.06 1.92 19.24
CA LEU A 16 -67.28 3.05 18.75
C LEU A 16 -67.10 4.19 19.75
N MET A 17 -67.67 4.08 20.95
CA MET A 17 -67.52 5.07 22.04
C MET A 17 -66.95 4.39 23.27
N GLY A 18 -65.67 4.15 23.30
CA GLY A 18 -65.10 3.70 24.56
C GLY A 18 -63.79 2.92 24.46
N THR A 19 -62.80 3.44 23.82
CA THR A 19 -61.43 3.23 24.27
C THR A 19 -60.66 4.49 23.88
N GLY A 20 -60.81 5.50 24.71
CA GLY A 20 -59.73 6.43 24.92
C GLY A 20 -58.55 5.60 25.40
N ALA A 21 -57.79 5.03 24.44
CA ALA A 21 -56.52 4.43 24.74
C ALA A 21 -55.73 5.52 25.41
N ARG A 22 -55.67 5.46 26.73
CA ARG A 22 -54.63 6.21 27.48
C ARG A 22 -53.32 5.70 26.96
N LEU A 23 -52.74 6.43 26.01
CA LEU A 23 -51.36 6.21 25.60
C LEU A 23 -50.53 6.18 26.90
N PRO A 24 -49.89 5.07 27.22
CA PRO A 24 -49.04 5.04 28.39
C PRO A 24 -48.05 6.17 28.24
N ARG A 25 -47.99 7.04 29.23
CA ARG A 25 -47.02 8.13 29.32
C ARG A 25 -45.68 7.45 29.56
N SER A 26 -45.14 6.81 28.51
CA SER A 26 -43.84 6.15 28.59
C SER A 26 -42.78 7.23 28.51
N GLU A 27 -42.11 7.48 29.61
CA GLU A 27 -40.93 8.37 29.67
C GLU A 27 -39.78 7.88 28.73
N GLY A 28 -39.84 6.62 28.29
CA GLY A 28 -38.94 6.03 27.30
C GLY A 28 -38.94 6.74 25.91
N GLY A 29 -40.02 7.42 25.54
CA GLY A 29 -40.09 8.17 24.29
C GLY A 29 -39.13 9.38 24.25
N ASN A 30 -38.89 10.00 25.39
CA ASN A 30 -38.02 11.16 25.50
C ASN A 30 -36.51 10.76 25.32
N VAL A 31 -36.11 9.62 25.91
CA VAL A 31 -34.74 9.09 25.74
C VAL A 31 -34.48 8.69 24.30
N ALA A 32 -35.46 8.05 23.64
CA ALA A 32 -35.33 7.65 22.23
C ALA A 32 -35.20 8.86 21.31
N MET A 33 -35.92 9.96 21.59
CA MET A 33 -35.87 11.19 20.81
C MET A 33 -34.50 11.88 20.98
N ILE A 34 -33.99 11.99 22.22
CA ILE A 34 -32.67 12.55 22.51
C ILE A 34 -31.57 11.71 21.86
N LEU A 35 -31.68 10.38 21.95
CA LEU A 35 -30.72 9.47 21.32
C LEU A 35 -30.72 9.63 19.80
N ALA A 36 -31.90 9.68 19.16
CA ALA A 36 -32.00 9.88 17.71
C ALA A 36 -31.38 11.21 17.24
N LEU A 37 -31.57 12.26 18.03
CA LEU A 37 -30.98 13.57 17.72
C LEU A 37 -29.45 13.57 17.91
N ALA A 38 -28.96 12.90 18.94
CA ALA A 38 -27.53 12.78 19.23
C ALA A 38 -26.79 11.84 18.28
N LEU A 39 -27.49 10.87 17.69
CA LEU A 39 -26.89 9.87 16.80
C LEU A 39 -26.36 10.49 15.51
N VAL A 40 -27.03 11.49 14.97
CA VAL A 40 -26.60 12.17 13.72
C VAL A 40 -25.20 12.81 13.90
N PRO A 41 -24.96 13.69 14.86
CA PRO A 41 -23.63 14.28 15.04
C PRO A 41 -22.57 13.23 15.43
N LEU A 42 -22.96 12.19 16.15
CA LEU A 42 -22.04 11.12 16.53
C LEU A 42 -21.59 10.30 15.31
N VAL A 43 -22.51 9.92 14.41
CA VAL A 43 -22.19 9.22 13.16
C VAL A 43 -21.32 10.10 12.26
N LEU A 44 -21.62 11.39 12.15
CA LEU A 44 -20.78 12.32 11.38
C LEU A 44 -19.37 12.43 11.96
N ALA A 45 -19.24 12.51 13.28
CA ALA A 45 -17.93 12.62 13.94
C ALA A 45 -17.08 11.35 13.72
N VAL A 46 -17.66 10.17 13.93
CA VAL A 46 -16.98 8.89 13.70
C VAL A 46 -16.67 8.70 12.21
N GLY A 47 -17.62 9.00 11.35
CA GLY A 47 -17.46 8.89 9.90
C GLY A 47 -16.36 9.79 9.34
N THR A 48 -16.29 11.05 9.80
CA THR A 48 -15.21 11.97 9.43
C THR A 48 -13.85 11.45 9.91
N GLY A 49 -13.79 10.83 11.09
CA GLY A 49 -12.59 10.18 11.60
C GLY A 49 -12.10 9.05 10.69
N ILE A 50 -13.01 8.24 10.16
CA ILE A 50 -12.70 7.17 9.21
C ILE A 50 -12.17 7.75 7.89
N ASP A 51 -12.83 8.78 7.34
CA ASP A 51 -12.39 9.43 6.11
C ASP A 51 -11.00 10.07 6.29
N TYR A 52 -10.73 10.69 7.44
CA TYR A 52 -9.42 11.23 7.78
C TYR A 52 -8.33 10.13 7.88
N ALA A 53 -8.64 9.01 8.51
CA ALA A 53 -7.70 7.89 8.60
C ALA A 53 -7.33 7.33 7.21
N ARG A 54 -8.31 7.27 6.28
CA ARG A 54 -8.09 6.90 4.88
C ARG A 54 -7.19 7.90 4.16
N LEU A 55 -7.41 9.20 4.37
CA LEU A 55 -6.55 10.25 3.82
C LEU A 55 -5.10 10.10 4.29
N VAL A 56 -4.88 9.91 5.59
CA VAL A 56 -3.52 9.75 6.16
C VAL A 56 -2.82 8.54 5.56
N LYS A 57 -3.54 7.41 5.46
CA LYS A 57 -3.00 6.19 4.82
C LYS A 57 -2.64 6.43 3.35
N ALA A 58 -3.57 6.97 2.56
CA ALA A 58 -3.34 7.25 1.14
C ALA A 58 -2.19 8.25 0.94
N ARG A 59 -2.09 9.28 1.79
CA ARG A 59 -0.97 10.24 1.77
C ARG A 59 0.38 9.56 2.00
N SER A 60 0.46 8.62 2.94
CA SER A 60 1.69 7.88 3.20
C SER A 60 2.10 6.99 2.02
N GLU A 61 1.13 6.33 1.37
CA GLU A 61 1.37 5.53 0.16
C GLU A 61 1.85 6.41 -0.99
N VAL A 62 1.20 7.55 -1.23
CA VAL A 62 1.60 8.52 -2.26
C VAL A 62 2.97 9.11 -1.97
N GLN A 63 3.30 9.42 -0.71
CA GLN A 63 4.63 9.90 -0.34
C GLN A 63 5.71 8.91 -0.80
N ASN A 64 5.56 7.63 -0.52
CA ASN A 64 6.50 6.59 -0.94
C ASN A 64 6.63 6.51 -2.47
N VAL A 65 5.52 6.63 -3.18
CA VAL A 65 5.50 6.64 -4.66
C VAL A 65 6.25 7.86 -5.20
N VAL A 66 5.95 9.05 -4.70
CA VAL A 66 6.58 10.30 -5.16
C VAL A 66 8.07 10.33 -4.80
N ASP A 67 8.44 9.81 -3.63
CA ASP A 67 9.85 9.70 -3.21
C ASP A 67 10.62 8.77 -4.15
N GLY A 68 10.07 7.60 -4.47
CA GLY A 68 10.66 6.66 -5.43
C GLY A 68 10.79 7.26 -6.83
N ALA A 69 9.76 7.95 -7.32
CA ALA A 69 9.77 8.61 -8.62
C ALA A 69 10.82 9.72 -8.68
N THR A 70 10.91 10.53 -7.63
CA THR A 70 11.86 11.64 -7.54
C THR A 70 13.30 11.12 -7.46
N LEU A 71 13.54 10.06 -6.70
CA LEU A 71 14.85 9.41 -6.62
C LEU A 71 15.26 8.80 -7.96
N MET A 72 14.34 8.14 -8.66
CA MET A 72 14.57 7.63 -10.01
C MET A 72 14.91 8.79 -10.98
N GLY A 73 14.18 9.90 -10.90
CA GLY A 73 14.46 11.12 -11.68
C GLY A 73 15.85 11.68 -11.39
N ALA A 74 16.26 11.76 -10.12
CA ALA A 74 17.58 12.23 -9.73
C ALA A 74 18.69 11.34 -10.28
N ASN A 75 18.55 10.03 -10.21
CA ASN A 75 19.53 9.08 -10.76
C ASN A 75 19.65 9.18 -12.31
N ALA A 76 18.61 9.64 -12.98
CA ALA A 76 18.60 9.79 -14.43
C ALA A 76 19.21 11.12 -14.93
N LEU A 77 19.58 12.06 -14.05
CA LEU A 77 20.12 13.38 -14.41
C LEU A 77 21.34 13.33 -15.33
N SER A 78 22.18 12.31 -15.19
CA SER A 78 23.39 12.17 -16.01
C SER A 78 23.14 11.61 -17.41
N THR A 79 21.97 11.00 -17.66
CA THR A 79 21.70 10.22 -18.88
C THR A 79 20.51 10.70 -19.68
N LYS A 80 19.60 11.48 -19.07
CA LYS A 80 18.34 11.91 -19.68
C LYS A 80 18.19 13.42 -19.72
N THR A 81 17.39 13.91 -20.65
CA THR A 81 16.97 15.32 -20.71
C THR A 81 15.90 15.62 -19.67
N ASP A 82 15.68 16.90 -19.36
CA ASP A 82 14.68 17.32 -18.35
C ASP A 82 13.26 16.89 -18.74
N ALA A 83 12.93 16.96 -20.02
CA ALA A 83 11.63 16.49 -20.52
C ALA A 83 11.47 14.98 -20.32
N GLN A 84 12.51 14.19 -20.60
CA GLN A 84 12.49 12.75 -20.39
C GLN A 84 12.40 12.36 -18.92
N ILE A 85 13.07 13.11 -18.03
CA ILE A 85 13.00 12.90 -16.59
C ILE A 85 11.58 13.21 -16.09
N THR A 86 11.04 14.36 -16.47
CA THR A 86 9.69 14.78 -16.11
C THR A 86 8.65 13.73 -16.54
N GLN A 87 8.74 13.24 -17.77
CA GLN A 87 7.83 12.23 -18.28
C GLN A 87 8.00 10.90 -17.52
N ALA A 88 9.24 10.48 -17.30
CA ALA A 88 9.52 9.24 -16.56
C ALA A 88 8.99 9.27 -15.11
N VAL A 89 9.11 10.43 -14.42
CA VAL A 89 8.54 10.62 -13.07
C VAL A 89 7.03 10.48 -13.09
N LYS A 90 6.35 11.10 -14.08
CA LYS A 90 4.89 10.98 -14.24
C LYS A 90 4.46 9.56 -14.53
N ASP A 91 5.09 8.91 -15.49
CA ASP A 91 4.75 7.56 -15.92
C ASP A 91 4.96 6.54 -14.78
N TRP A 92 6.08 6.65 -14.08
CA TRP A 92 6.41 5.78 -12.97
C TRP A 92 5.41 5.96 -11.82
N SER A 93 5.07 7.22 -11.49
CA SER A 93 4.08 7.53 -10.45
C SER A 93 2.70 6.98 -10.79
N ALA A 94 2.26 7.14 -12.04
CA ALA A 94 0.98 6.65 -12.51
C ALA A 94 0.91 5.12 -12.49
N GLN A 95 1.98 4.42 -12.90
CA GLN A 95 2.03 2.96 -12.90
C GLN A 95 2.11 2.38 -11.50
N THR A 96 2.87 3.02 -10.60
CA THR A 96 3.10 2.50 -9.24
C THR A 96 1.92 2.76 -8.33
N TYR A 97 1.28 3.94 -8.42
CA TYR A 97 0.08 4.25 -7.62
C TYR A 97 -1.19 3.57 -8.17
N GLY A 98 -1.28 3.40 -9.49
CA GLY A 98 -2.28 2.65 -10.26
C GLY A 98 -3.71 2.62 -9.68
N VAL A 99 -3.96 1.65 -8.82
CA VAL A 99 -5.29 1.36 -8.21
C VAL A 99 -5.34 1.82 -6.75
N GLY A 100 -4.60 2.86 -6.39
CA GLY A 100 -4.60 3.43 -5.04
C GLY A 100 -5.95 4.06 -4.65
N PHE A 101 -6.11 4.35 -3.36
CA PHE A 101 -7.32 4.99 -2.84
C PHE A 101 -7.27 6.51 -3.11
N GLY A 102 -7.95 6.95 -4.14
CA GLY A 102 -7.96 8.34 -4.62
C GLY A 102 -7.20 8.53 -5.94
N THR A 103 -7.03 9.76 -6.35
CA THR A 103 -6.32 10.13 -7.58
C THR A 103 -5.05 10.90 -7.25
N LEU A 104 -3.95 10.50 -7.90
CA LEU A 104 -2.66 11.15 -7.81
C LEU A 104 -2.41 11.98 -9.07
N ALA A 105 -2.10 13.26 -8.90
CA ALA A 105 -1.66 14.15 -9.96
C ALA A 105 -0.26 14.69 -9.65
N ILE A 106 0.68 14.58 -10.59
CA ILE A 106 1.99 15.23 -10.49
C ILE A 106 1.85 16.65 -11.02
N ASP A 107 1.92 17.63 -10.12
CA ASP A 107 1.72 19.03 -10.43
C ASP A 107 2.98 19.63 -11.11
N THR A 108 4.13 19.49 -10.43
CA THR A 108 5.41 20.04 -10.93
C THR A 108 6.55 19.08 -10.68
N VAL A 109 7.48 19.04 -11.66
CA VAL A 109 8.79 18.41 -11.50
C VAL A 109 9.83 19.48 -11.81
N THR A 110 10.57 19.92 -10.80
CA THR A 110 11.63 20.92 -10.92
C THR A 110 12.99 20.22 -10.93
N ILE A 111 13.80 20.55 -11.94
CA ILE A 111 15.11 19.95 -12.13
C ILE A 111 16.16 21.05 -12.04
N ASP A 112 17.04 20.93 -11.05
CA ASP A 112 18.20 21.78 -10.89
C ASP A 112 19.47 20.96 -11.18
N ARG A 113 20.02 21.14 -12.38
CA ARG A 113 21.22 20.44 -12.80
C ARG A 113 22.48 20.94 -12.10
N SER A 114 22.49 22.18 -11.64
CA SER A 114 23.63 22.75 -10.90
C SER A 114 23.75 22.15 -9.50
N ALA A 115 22.64 21.96 -8.85
CA ALA A 115 22.56 21.28 -7.55
C ALA A 115 22.37 19.76 -7.65
N LEU A 116 22.32 19.19 -8.87
CA LEU A 116 21.99 17.78 -9.13
C LEU A 116 20.72 17.33 -8.41
N LYS A 117 19.71 18.20 -8.34
CA LYS A 117 18.51 18.03 -7.54
C LYS A 117 17.27 17.91 -8.42
N VAL A 118 16.41 16.98 -8.10
CA VAL A 118 15.04 16.88 -8.63
C VAL A 118 14.06 17.06 -7.48
N SER A 119 13.05 17.89 -7.68
CA SER A 119 11.97 18.10 -6.72
C SER A 119 10.63 17.87 -7.41
N THR A 120 9.76 17.12 -6.78
CA THR A 120 8.44 16.77 -7.30
C THR A 120 7.38 17.22 -6.32
N THR A 121 6.36 17.93 -6.82
CA THR A 121 5.15 18.26 -6.07
C THR A 121 3.98 17.53 -6.70
N ALA A 122 3.17 16.92 -5.87
CA ALA A 122 2.02 16.14 -6.30
C ALA A 122 0.81 16.42 -5.40
N THR A 123 -0.38 16.37 -5.98
CA THR A 123 -1.66 16.48 -5.29
C THR A 123 -2.36 15.12 -5.28
N LEU A 124 -2.72 14.68 -4.09
CA LEU A 124 -3.59 13.53 -3.86
C LEU A 124 -5.00 14.02 -3.58
N SER A 125 -6.00 13.50 -4.30
CA SER A 125 -7.43 13.73 -4.05
C SER A 125 -8.08 12.42 -3.63
N VAL A 126 -8.65 12.40 -2.41
CA VAL A 126 -9.27 11.22 -1.79
C VAL A 126 -10.76 11.46 -1.65
N PRO A 127 -11.64 10.63 -2.24
CA PRO A 127 -13.06 10.75 -2.06
C PRO A 127 -13.45 10.42 -0.62
N THR A 128 -14.38 11.21 -0.06
CA THR A 128 -14.93 10.98 1.27
C THR A 128 -16.17 10.09 1.17
N SER A 129 -16.43 9.30 2.21
CA SER A 129 -17.66 8.51 2.32
C SER A 129 -18.68 9.19 3.22
N PHE A 130 -18.25 9.65 4.36
CA PHE A 130 -19.10 10.30 5.36
C PHE A 130 -19.06 11.83 5.25
N GLY A 131 -17.92 12.39 4.83
CA GLY A 131 -17.79 13.82 4.57
C GLY A 131 -18.78 14.31 3.50
N ALA A 132 -19.10 13.48 2.52
CA ALA A 132 -20.11 13.78 1.48
C ALA A 132 -21.51 14.07 2.08
N LEU A 133 -21.86 13.46 3.22
CA LEU A 133 -23.10 13.78 3.94
C LEU A 133 -23.12 15.19 4.51
N ALA A 134 -21.93 15.77 4.73
CA ALA A 134 -21.74 17.14 5.19
C ALA A 134 -21.38 18.11 4.02
N GLY A 135 -21.46 17.65 2.76
CA GLY A 135 -21.15 18.44 1.56
C GLY A 135 -19.64 18.53 1.26
N ILE A 136 -18.82 17.66 1.84
CA ILE A 136 -17.38 17.59 1.58
C ILE A 136 -17.12 16.31 0.77
N ASP A 137 -17.02 16.42 -0.54
CA ASP A 137 -16.92 15.26 -1.43
C ASP A 137 -15.50 14.66 -1.48
N THR A 138 -14.47 15.50 -1.34
CA THR A 138 -13.08 15.06 -1.45
C THR A 138 -12.19 15.76 -0.43
N PHE A 139 -11.16 15.06 0.04
CA PHE A 139 -10.02 15.64 0.73
C PHE A 139 -8.81 15.69 -0.18
N ASN A 140 -8.13 16.84 -0.21
CA ASN A 140 -6.91 17.03 -0.98
C ASN A 140 -5.71 17.13 -0.04
N ALA A 141 -4.61 16.47 -0.42
CA ALA A 141 -3.34 16.56 0.28
C ALA A 141 -2.22 16.79 -0.71
N THR A 142 -1.35 17.75 -0.40
CA THR A 142 -0.13 17.99 -1.17
C THR A 142 1.01 17.15 -0.60
N VAL A 143 1.78 16.54 -1.50
CA VAL A 143 2.96 15.75 -1.21
C VAL A 143 4.13 16.37 -1.95
N VAL A 144 5.25 16.53 -1.26
CA VAL A 144 6.48 17.10 -1.84
C VAL A 144 7.63 16.15 -1.56
N SER A 145 8.45 15.92 -2.59
CA SER A 145 9.66 15.13 -2.49
C SER A 145 10.83 15.86 -3.16
N ALA A 146 12.03 15.61 -2.67
CA ALA A 146 13.23 16.12 -3.27
C ALA A 146 14.37 15.12 -3.12
N ALA A 147 15.08 14.84 -4.20
CA ALA A 147 16.22 13.96 -4.24
C ALA A 147 17.40 14.64 -4.92
N VAL A 148 18.59 14.38 -4.40
CA VAL A 148 19.86 14.81 -5.03
C VAL A 148 20.51 13.57 -5.64
N ALA A 149 20.98 13.71 -6.88
CA ALA A 149 21.73 12.63 -7.52
C ALA A 149 22.99 12.33 -6.70
N PRO A 150 23.31 11.06 -6.47
CA PRO A 150 24.54 10.72 -5.78
C PRO A 150 25.71 11.24 -6.59
N ASN A 151 26.56 12.00 -5.95
CA ASN A 151 27.87 12.28 -6.50
C ASN A 151 28.56 10.92 -6.65
N ARG A 152 28.86 10.50 -7.89
CA ARG A 152 29.45 9.18 -8.13
C ARG A 152 30.86 9.17 -7.53
N PRO A 153 31.05 8.71 -6.30
CA PRO A 153 32.40 8.53 -5.80
C PRO A 153 33.06 7.44 -6.63
N TYR A 154 34.28 7.68 -7.06
CA TYR A 154 35.09 6.60 -7.58
C TYR A 154 35.28 5.59 -6.44
N MET A 155 34.67 4.43 -6.56
CA MET A 155 34.82 3.35 -5.59
C MET A 155 35.83 2.34 -6.14
N ASN A 156 36.90 2.11 -5.39
CA ASN A 156 37.73 0.94 -5.59
C ASN A 156 37.05 -0.22 -4.83
N VAL A 157 36.56 -1.20 -5.57
CA VAL A 157 35.97 -2.40 -4.99
C VAL A 157 37.07 -3.45 -4.86
N TYR A 158 37.44 -3.79 -3.65
CA TYR A 158 38.37 -4.89 -3.35
C TYR A 158 37.48 -6.11 -3.05
N LEU A 159 37.60 -7.14 -3.90
CA LEU A 159 36.94 -8.42 -3.69
C LEU A 159 37.95 -9.35 -3.00
N LEU A 160 37.74 -9.63 -1.74
CA LEU A 160 38.42 -10.71 -1.04
C LEU A 160 37.59 -11.98 -1.25
N LEU A 161 38.06 -12.81 -2.18
CA LEU A 161 37.44 -14.11 -2.43
C LEU A 161 38.04 -15.10 -1.49
N ASP A 162 37.21 -15.69 -0.65
CA ASP A 162 37.64 -16.82 0.18
C ASP A 162 37.83 -18.04 -0.73
N ASN A 163 39.09 -18.46 -0.85
CA ASN A 163 39.48 -19.67 -1.58
C ASN A 163 39.84 -20.78 -0.61
N SER A 164 39.27 -20.78 0.59
CA SER A 164 39.45 -21.86 1.53
C SER A 164 38.74 -23.14 1.08
N ALA A 165 39.13 -24.21 1.69
CA ALA A 165 38.61 -25.55 1.44
C ALA A 165 37.11 -25.66 1.48
N SER A 166 36.46 -24.90 2.35
CA SER A 166 35.00 -24.90 2.51
C SER A 166 34.25 -24.29 1.32
N MET A 167 34.94 -23.50 0.46
CA MET A 167 34.35 -22.86 -0.72
C MET A 167 34.44 -23.72 -1.99
N GLY A 168 35.06 -24.88 -1.94
CA GLY A 168 35.20 -25.82 -3.04
C GLY A 168 33.89 -26.55 -3.37
N LEU A 169 32.90 -25.79 -3.87
CA LEU A 169 31.61 -26.32 -4.33
C LEU A 169 31.54 -26.36 -5.85
N ALA A 170 31.20 -27.52 -6.43
CA ALA A 170 30.95 -27.58 -7.85
C ALA A 170 29.72 -26.79 -8.23
N ALA A 171 29.85 -25.91 -9.23
CA ALA A 171 28.80 -24.99 -9.66
C ALA A 171 27.60 -25.67 -10.36
N THR A 172 27.78 -26.92 -10.81
CA THR A 172 26.74 -27.66 -11.53
C THR A 172 26.28 -28.90 -10.74
N THR A 173 25.01 -29.27 -10.91
CA THR A 173 24.44 -30.48 -10.30
C THR A 173 25.24 -31.76 -10.69
N SER A 174 25.72 -31.85 -11.93
CA SER A 174 26.57 -32.92 -12.38
C SER A 174 27.90 -32.96 -11.64
N GLY A 175 28.55 -31.79 -11.46
CA GLY A 175 29.79 -31.66 -10.70
C GLY A 175 29.60 -32.01 -9.22
N GLN A 176 28.49 -31.59 -8.60
CA GLN A 176 28.16 -31.97 -7.23
C GLN A 176 27.96 -33.48 -7.06
N THR A 177 27.31 -34.11 -8.02
CA THR A 177 27.16 -35.58 -8.03
C THR A 177 28.51 -36.30 -8.17
N THR A 178 29.37 -35.78 -9.05
CA THR A 178 30.75 -36.31 -9.22
C THR A 178 31.55 -36.16 -7.94
N MET A 179 31.51 -35.00 -7.26
CA MET A 179 32.19 -34.79 -5.97
C MET A 179 31.63 -35.71 -4.90
N LYS A 180 30.30 -35.91 -4.84
CA LYS A 180 29.69 -36.80 -3.85
C LYS A 180 30.17 -38.28 -4.06
N ILE A 181 30.30 -38.71 -5.30
CA ILE A 181 30.77 -40.08 -5.60
C ILE A 181 32.24 -40.22 -5.34
N ALA A 182 33.06 -39.23 -5.74
CA ALA A 182 34.52 -39.34 -5.64
C ALA A 182 35.05 -39.03 -4.25
N ALA A 183 34.46 -38.07 -3.51
CA ALA A 183 34.95 -37.60 -2.24
C ALA A 183 33.93 -37.76 -1.08
N ASN A 184 32.77 -38.34 -1.32
CA ASN A 184 31.65 -38.45 -0.37
C ASN A 184 31.27 -37.13 0.29
N CYS A 185 31.50 -36.00 -0.38
CA CYS A 185 31.25 -34.68 0.11
C CYS A 185 30.80 -33.77 -1.00
N VAL A 186 29.80 -32.89 -0.72
CA VAL A 186 29.24 -31.95 -1.70
C VAL A 186 29.56 -30.50 -1.33
N PHE A 187 29.72 -30.22 -0.04
CA PHE A 187 29.89 -28.86 0.48
C PHE A 187 30.83 -28.85 1.70
N ALA A 188 31.61 -27.79 1.81
CA ALA A 188 32.52 -27.58 2.94
C ALA A 188 33.46 -28.79 3.21
N CYS A 189 34.00 -29.38 2.15
CA CYS A 189 34.80 -30.56 2.21
C CYS A 189 36.19 -30.24 2.82
N HIS A 190 36.35 -30.50 4.11
CA HIS A 190 37.64 -30.47 4.78
C HIS A 190 38.23 -31.87 4.73
N VAL A 191 39.21 -32.05 3.91
CA VAL A 191 39.98 -33.32 3.91
C VAL A 191 41.20 -33.09 4.73
N ALA A 192 41.13 -33.51 5.99
CA ALA A 192 42.26 -33.43 6.88
C ALA A 192 43.33 -34.47 6.58
N GLU A 193 42.97 -35.62 6.02
CA GLU A 193 43.87 -36.73 5.81
C GLU A 193 43.45 -37.59 4.62
N GLY A 194 44.32 -37.70 3.63
CA GLY A 194 44.20 -38.66 2.55
C GLY A 194 43.87 -38.04 1.19
N GLY A 195 44.82 -37.95 0.38
CA GLY A 195 44.70 -37.75 -1.07
C GLY A 195 45.46 -38.87 -1.73
N PRO A 196 45.60 -38.87 -3.04
CA PRO A 196 44.95 -38.01 -4.04
C PRO A 196 43.56 -38.50 -4.43
N TYR A 197 42.68 -37.57 -4.75
CA TYR A 197 41.36 -37.87 -5.35
C TYR A 197 41.46 -37.83 -6.87
N VAL A 198 40.84 -38.78 -7.55
CA VAL A 198 40.77 -38.77 -9.00
C VAL A 198 39.38 -38.38 -9.44
N ILE A 199 39.24 -37.19 -10.03
CA ILE A 199 38.00 -36.67 -10.56
C ILE A 199 38.17 -36.48 -12.07
N ALA A 200 37.33 -37.07 -12.86
CA ALA A 200 37.37 -36.99 -14.34
C ALA A 200 38.77 -37.29 -14.92
N GLY A 201 39.50 -38.26 -14.36
CA GLY A 201 40.85 -38.67 -14.80
C GLY A 201 41.98 -37.75 -14.39
N LYS A 202 41.74 -36.70 -13.62
CA LYS A 202 42.75 -35.85 -13.02
C LYS A 202 42.94 -36.19 -11.52
N SER A 203 44.17 -36.28 -11.09
CA SER A 203 44.52 -36.49 -9.70
C SER A 203 44.68 -35.17 -8.99
N TYR A 204 44.04 -35.02 -7.84
CA TYR A 204 44.11 -33.85 -6.95
C TYR A 204 44.62 -34.29 -5.61
N ASN A 205 45.66 -33.60 -5.08
CA ASN A 205 46.26 -33.94 -3.81
C ASN A 205 45.38 -33.53 -2.62
N ASN A 206 44.50 -32.54 -2.86
CA ASN A 206 43.47 -32.13 -1.92
C ASN A 206 42.28 -31.64 -2.77
N THR A 207 41.21 -31.22 -2.15
CA THR A 207 40.03 -30.72 -2.85
C THR A 207 40.23 -29.32 -3.50
N PHE A 208 41.46 -28.79 -3.51
CA PHE A 208 41.78 -27.41 -3.94
C PHE A 208 42.89 -27.29 -4.99
N ASP A 209 43.44 -28.38 -5.48
CA ASP A 209 44.40 -28.37 -6.60
C ASP A 209 43.70 -28.25 -7.96
#